data_146f20b4b393009e046793d0184b54f7
#
_entry.id   146f20b4b393009e046793d0184b54f7
#
_cell.length_a   1.000
_cell.length_b   1.000
_cell.length_c   1.000
_cell.angle_alpha   90.00
_cell.angle_beta   90.00
_cell.angle_gamma   90.00
#
_symmetry.space_group_name_H-M   'P 1'
#
loop_
_entity.id
_entity.type
_entity.pdbx_description
1 polymer ?
#
loop_
_entity_poly.entity_id
_entity_poly.type
_entity_poly.pdbx_seq_one_letter_code
_entity_poly.pdbx_strand_id
1 'polypeptide(L)'
;QDPYYESQKLALPIYSVCMGDPRVQKDATIKDVQANDVVFKDTYFPVNIQLKAYSLAGKFSDLIIFQNGVQKKKLKVNINKNDFFATIPFELFADQVGLQTYTVKLNPINGEQNLANNTFHFYVNVLANKQKILLYANAAHPDLAAFSSIIKANEQYELTTLIDEEIAPKDLAKFQLLILHQLPSGNNASFDLLTQAKALNIPIFYIVGPQTYIGTVSYTGSYSTATAL
;
A
#
# COMPACT_ATOMS: atom_id res chain seq x y z
N GLN A 1 -20.21 18.22 -22.34
CA GLN A 1 -21.16 19.29 -21.98
C GLN A 1 -22.22 18.70 -21.06
N ASP A 2 -22.43 19.30 -19.90
CA ASP A 2 -23.42 18.83 -18.93
C ASP A 2 -24.81 19.40 -19.32
N PRO A 3 -25.77 18.55 -19.68
CA PRO A 3 -27.10 19.00 -20.11
C PRO A 3 -27.82 19.82 -19.04
N TYR A 4 -27.51 19.65 -17.78
CA TYR A 4 -28.11 20.38 -16.67
C TYR A 4 -27.79 21.87 -16.73
N TYR A 5 -26.51 22.25 -16.94
CA TYR A 5 -26.11 23.65 -17.03
C TYR A 5 -26.61 24.35 -18.30
N GLU A 6 -26.71 23.61 -19.40
CA GLU A 6 -27.27 24.19 -20.64
C GLU A 6 -28.78 24.40 -20.51
N SER A 7 -29.51 23.53 -19.82
CA SER A 7 -30.95 23.69 -19.59
C SER A 7 -31.31 24.88 -18.72
N GLN A 8 -30.47 25.24 -17.75
CA GLN A 8 -30.71 26.42 -16.89
C GLN A 8 -30.72 27.75 -17.66
N LYS A 9 -29.96 27.82 -18.77
CA LYS A 9 -29.92 29.03 -19.61
C LYS A 9 -31.21 29.30 -20.38
N LEU A 10 -32.04 28.30 -20.54
CA LEU A 10 -33.25 28.39 -21.41
C LEU A 10 -34.42 29.12 -20.74
N ALA A 11 -34.43 29.30 -19.42
CA ALA A 11 -35.49 29.98 -18.65
C ALA A 11 -36.93 29.47 -18.99
N LEU A 12 -37.05 28.24 -19.49
CA LEU A 12 -38.29 27.58 -19.90
C LEU A 12 -38.50 26.33 -19.06
N PRO A 13 -39.76 25.95 -18.75
CA PRO A 13 -40.04 24.70 -18.09
C PRO A 13 -39.63 23.53 -19.02
N ILE A 14 -38.72 22.66 -18.52
CA ILE A 14 -38.25 21.48 -19.25
C ILE A 14 -38.93 20.24 -18.65
N TYR A 15 -39.65 19.52 -19.45
CA TYR A 15 -40.27 18.24 -19.10
C TYR A 15 -39.43 17.11 -19.70
N SER A 16 -38.77 16.31 -18.84
CA SER A 16 -38.07 15.12 -19.29
C SER A 16 -39.02 13.93 -19.32
N VAL A 17 -39.13 13.28 -20.48
CA VAL A 17 -39.88 12.02 -20.60
C VAL A 17 -38.90 10.88 -20.66
N CYS A 18 -38.94 10.02 -19.64
CA CYS A 18 -38.18 8.78 -19.65
C CYS A 18 -38.76 7.82 -20.68
N MET A 19 -38.01 7.59 -21.76
CA MET A 19 -38.35 6.58 -22.77
C MET A 19 -37.51 5.34 -22.52
N GLY A 20 -38.13 4.24 -22.11
CA GLY A 20 -37.49 2.96 -21.86
C GLY A 20 -38.46 1.90 -21.35
N ASP A 21 -37.99 0.68 -21.26
CA ASP A 21 -38.75 -0.43 -20.65
C ASP A 21 -38.74 -0.30 -19.13
N PRO A 22 -39.87 -0.07 -18.45
CA PRO A 22 -39.93 0.08 -16.99
C PRO A 22 -39.76 -1.26 -16.25
N ARG A 23 -39.67 -2.37 -16.98
CA ARG A 23 -39.50 -3.68 -16.35
C ARG A 23 -38.09 -3.79 -15.78
N VAL A 24 -38.00 -4.22 -14.53
CA VAL A 24 -36.71 -4.51 -13.90
C VAL A 24 -36.03 -5.65 -14.65
N GLN A 25 -34.96 -5.32 -15.35
CA GLN A 25 -34.22 -6.30 -16.13
C GLN A 25 -33.44 -7.24 -15.22
N LYS A 26 -33.31 -8.50 -15.63
CA LYS A 26 -32.44 -9.46 -14.95
C LYS A 26 -31.00 -9.07 -15.19
N ASP A 27 -30.30 -8.70 -14.13
CA ASP A 27 -28.93 -8.22 -14.23
C ASP A 27 -28.15 -8.53 -12.96
N ALA A 28 -26.89 -8.89 -13.11
CA ALA A 28 -25.93 -8.95 -12.01
C ALA A 28 -24.72 -8.09 -12.38
N THR A 29 -24.23 -7.31 -11.46
CA THR A 29 -23.16 -6.34 -11.74
C THR A 29 -22.16 -6.27 -10.58
N ILE A 30 -20.90 -6.14 -10.93
CA ILE A 30 -19.85 -5.74 -10.00
C ILE A 30 -19.92 -4.21 -9.92
N LYS A 31 -20.47 -3.70 -8.80
CA LYS A 31 -20.71 -2.27 -8.65
C LYS A 31 -19.43 -1.50 -8.33
N ASP A 32 -18.59 -2.09 -7.47
CA ASP A 32 -17.38 -1.45 -6.97
C ASP A 32 -16.41 -2.51 -6.43
N VAL A 33 -15.12 -2.19 -6.48
CA VAL A 33 -14.07 -3.01 -5.87
C VAL A 33 -13.12 -2.09 -5.10
N GLN A 34 -13.06 -2.30 -3.80
CA GLN A 34 -12.23 -1.54 -2.89
C GLN A 34 -11.01 -2.38 -2.50
N ALA A 35 -9.83 -1.88 -2.80
CA ALA A 35 -8.54 -2.46 -2.44
C ALA A 35 -7.56 -1.35 -2.09
N ASN A 36 -6.45 -1.70 -1.47
CA ASN A 36 -5.36 -0.77 -1.23
C ASN A 36 -4.64 -0.48 -2.55
N ASP A 37 -4.41 0.78 -2.88
CA ASP A 37 -3.66 1.19 -4.08
C ASP A 37 -2.19 0.78 -4.01
N VAL A 38 -1.63 0.72 -2.80
CA VAL A 38 -0.24 0.37 -2.51
C VAL A 38 -0.19 -0.68 -1.42
N VAL A 39 0.58 -1.74 -1.67
CA VAL A 39 0.85 -2.83 -0.71
C VAL A 39 2.32 -3.24 -0.77
N PHE A 40 2.79 -3.96 0.25
CA PHE A 40 4.15 -4.48 0.25
C PHE A 40 4.18 -5.93 -0.24
N LYS A 41 5.26 -6.28 -0.92
CA LYS A 41 5.51 -7.67 -1.33
C LYS A 41 5.50 -8.60 -0.12
N ASP A 42 5.06 -9.83 -0.34
CA ASP A 42 4.95 -10.89 0.67
C ASP A 42 3.98 -10.56 1.82
N THR A 43 3.00 -9.67 1.57
CA THR A 43 1.91 -9.37 2.51
C THR A 43 0.55 -9.74 1.94
N TYR A 44 -0.41 -10.01 2.82
CA TYR A 44 -1.81 -10.13 2.47
C TYR A 44 -2.50 -8.77 2.53
N PHE A 45 -3.43 -8.53 1.61
CA PHE A 45 -4.23 -7.31 1.59
C PHE A 45 -5.70 -7.60 1.31
N PRO A 46 -6.62 -6.82 1.92
CA PRO A 46 -8.05 -7.01 1.75
C PRO A 46 -8.53 -6.43 0.41
N VAL A 47 -9.51 -7.11 -0.17
CA VAL A 47 -10.26 -6.66 -1.35
C VAL A 47 -11.74 -6.86 -1.08
N ASN A 48 -12.53 -5.80 -1.10
CA ASN A 48 -13.96 -5.83 -0.89
C ASN A 48 -14.70 -5.61 -2.21
N ILE A 49 -15.47 -6.60 -2.65
CA ILE A 49 -16.21 -6.57 -3.91
C ILE A 49 -17.68 -6.33 -3.61
N GLN A 50 -18.23 -5.23 -4.13
CA GLN A 50 -19.65 -4.92 -4.03
C GLN A 50 -20.38 -5.52 -5.24
N LEU A 51 -21.22 -6.49 -4.98
CA LEU A 51 -22.05 -7.16 -5.96
C LEU A 51 -23.50 -6.75 -5.79
N LYS A 52 -24.17 -6.43 -6.90
CA LYS A 52 -25.60 -6.14 -6.97
C LYS A 52 -26.27 -7.02 -7.99
N ALA A 53 -27.47 -7.51 -7.70
CA ALA A 53 -28.22 -8.29 -8.69
C ALA A 53 -29.73 -8.02 -8.57
N TYR A 54 -30.40 -8.02 -9.72
CA TYR A 54 -31.83 -7.79 -9.84
C TYR A 54 -32.55 -8.96 -10.48
N SER A 55 -33.68 -9.36 -9.94
CA SER A 55 -34.60 -10.38 -10.50
C SER A 55 -33.92 -11.74 -10.77
N LEU A 56 -32.88 -12.09 -9.98
CA LEU A 56 -32.09 -13.32 -10.10
C LEU A 56 -32.13 -14.17 -8.83
N ALA A 57 -33.17 -14.02 -7.98
CA ALA A 57 -33.32 -14.81 -6.76
C ALA A 57 -33.25 -16.33 -7.04
N GLY A 58 -32.54 -17.05 -6.16
CA GLY A 58 -32.33 -18.49 -6.29
C GLY A 58 -31.28 -18.90 -7.32
N LYS A 59 -30.62 -17.95 -7.97
CA LYS A 59 -29.50 -18.22 -8.86
C LYS A 59 -28.16 -18.10 -8.14
N PHE A 60 -27.13 -18.66 -8.75
CA PHE A 60 -25.75 -18.55 -8.26
C PHE A 60 -24.82 -18.25 -9.43
N SER A 61 -23.71 -17.61 -9.11
CA SER A 61 -22.62 -17.37 -10.05
C SER A 61 -21.27 -17.57 -9.37
N ASP A 62 -20.25 -17.82 -10.17
CA ASP A 62 -18.86 -17.82 -9.70
C ASP A 62 -18.25 -16.43 -9.85
N LEU A 63 -17.78 -15.88 -8.75
CA LEU A 63 -16.98 -14.66 -8.69
C LEU A 63 -15.52 -15.06 -8.70
N ILE A 64 -14.76 -14.59 -9.69
CA ILE A 64 -13.39 -15.02 -9.94
C ILE A 64 -12.48 -13.80 -9.98
N ILE A 65 -11.33 -13.87 -9.30
CA ILE A 65 -10.31 -12.84 -9.33
C ILE A 65 -9.09 -13.37 -10.09
N PHE A 66 -8.66 -12.61 -11.08
CA PHE A 66 -7.44 -12.84 -11.84
C PHE A 66 -6.40 -11.78 -11.50
N GLN A 67 -5.13 -12.15 -11.47
CA GLN A 67 -3.98 -11.26 -11.44
C GLN A 67 -3.17 -11.49 -12.71
N ASN A 68 -2.96 -10.45 -13.52
CA ASN A 68 -2.22 -10.54 -14.79
C ASN A 68 -2.72 -11.70 -15.68
N GLY A 69 -4.03 -11.97 -15.70
CA GLY A 69 -4.65 -13.05 -16.46
C GLY A 69 -4.64 -14.42 -15.78
N VAL A 70 -3.94 -14.60 -14.65
CA VAL A 70 -3.89 -15.86 -13.90
C VAL A 70 -4.94 -15.86 -12.79
N GLN A 71 -5.76 -16.92 -12.73
CA GLN A 71 -6.77 -17.06 -11.68
C GLN A 71 -6.12 -17.20 -10.28
N LYS A 72 -6.49 -16.33 -9.35
CA LYS A 72 -6.00 -16.35 -7.97
C LYS A 72 -7.05 -16.87 -6.99
N LYS A 73 -8.29 -16.42 -7.12
CA LYS A 73 -9.39 -16.78 -6.21
C LYS A 73 -10.67 -17.04 -6.99
N LYS A 74 -11.51 -17.92 -6.45
CA LYS A 74 -12.84 -18.21 -6.96
C LYS A 74 -13.79 -18.45 -5.78
N LEU A 75 -14.96 -17.83 -5.83
CA LEU A 75 -16.02 -18.01 -4.82
C LEU A 75 -17.37 -18.15 -5.50
N LYS A 76 -18.17 -19.10 -5.05
CA LYS A 76 -19.55 -19.24 -5.50
C LYS A 76 -20.44 -18.30 -4.69
N VAL A 77 -21.12 -17.38 -5.37
CA VAL A 77 -22.06 -16.43 -4.77
C VAL A 77 -23.46 -16.90 -5.02
N ASN A 78 -24.28 -16.96 -3.94
CA ASN A 78 -25.69 -17.31 -4.02
C ASN A 78 -26.54 -16.02 -3.91
N ILE A 79 -27.39 -15.78 -4.92
CA ILE A 79 -28.29 -14.64 -4.98
C ILE A 79 -29.62 -15.06 -4.36
N ASN A 80 -29.84 -14.70 -3.12
CA ASN A 80 -30.98 -15.19 -2.32
C ASN A 80 -32.24 -14.32 -2.40
N LYS A 81 -32.19 -13.17 -3.06
CA LYS A 81 -33.31 -12.24 -3.21
C LYS A 81 -33.24 -11.48 -4.52
N ASN A 82 -34.40 -10.90 -4.96
CA ASN A 82 -34.52 -10.21 -6.24
C ASN A 82 -33.85 -8.83 -6.27
N ASP A 83 -33.68 -8.16 -5.15
CA ASP A 83 -32.83 -6.98 -4.99
C ASP A 83 -31.70 -7.37 -4.05
N PHE A 84 -30.69 -7.99 -4.66
CA PHE A 84 -29.53 -8.51 -3.94
C PHE A 84 -28.41 -7.47 -3.92
N PHE A 85 -27.87 -7.23 -2.74
CA PHE A 85 -26.63 -6.48 -2.55
C PHE A 85 -25.79 -7.20 -1.51
N ALA A 86 -24.51 -7.36 -1.80
CA ALA A 86 -23.55 -7.94 -0.87
C ALA A 86 -22.17 -7.33 -1.09
N THR A 87 -21.45 -7.12 0.00
CA THR A 87 -20.01 -6.87 0.00
C THR A 87 -19.31 -8.17 0.32
N ILE A 88 -18.49 -8.65 -0.58
CA ILE A 88 -17.81 -9.93 -0.50
C ILE A 88 -16.32 -9.67 -0.23
N PRO A 89 -15.82 -10.01 0.97
CA PRO A 89 -14.42 -9.83 1.30
C PRO A 89 -13.57 -10.94 0.69
N PHE A 90 -12.43 -10.55 0.15
CA PHE A 90 -11.34 -11.43 -0.25
C PHE A 90 -10.05 -10.96 0.40
N GLU A 91 -9.12 -11.88 0.52
CA GLU A 91 -7.75 -11.62 0.90
C GLU A 91 -6.84 -12.13 -0.21
N LEU A 92 -6.02 -11.24 -0.77
CA LEU A 92 -5.07 -11.54 -1.83
C LEU A 92 -3.64 -11.43 -1.29
N PHE A 93 -2.74 -12.19 -1.88
CA PHE A 93 -1.32 -12.18 -1.53
C PHE A 93 -0.53 -11.44 -2.59
N ALA A 94 0.30 -10.48 -2.16
CA ALA A 94 1.15 -9.66 -3.03
C ALA A 94 2.47 -10.38 -3.32
N ASP A 95 2.51 -11.22 -4.35
CA ASP A 95 3.65 -12.07 -4.69
C ASP A 95 4.67 -11.43 -5.66
N GLN A 96 4.29 -10.38 -6.40
CA GLN A 96 5.10 -9.78 -7.43
C GLN A 96 5.18 -8.26 -7.26
N VAL A 97 6.40 -7.70 -7.27
CA VAL A 97 6.66 -6.26 -7.21
C VAL A 97 6.23 -5.56 -8.50
N GLY A 98 5.83 -4.30 -8.38
CA GLY A 98 5.41 -3.43 -9.46
C GLY A 98 3.90 -3.32 -9.58
N LEU A 99 3.45 -2.66 -10.64
CA LEU A 99 2.03 -2.46 -10.91
C LEU A 99 1.39 -3.77 -11.33
N GLN A 100 0.47 -4.28 -10.51
CA GLN A 100 -0.28 -5.50 -10.75
C GLN A 100 -1.69 -5.16 -11.23
N THR A 101 -2.14 -5.83 -12.30
CA THR A 101 -3.48 -5.68 -12.83
C THR A 101 -4.36 -6.81 -12.32
N TYR A 102 -5.45 -6.45 -11.67
CA TYR A 102 -6.45 -7.40 -11.21
C TYR A 102 -7.72 -7.25 -12.01
N THR A 103 -8.34 -8.39 -12.34
CA THR A 103 -9.62 -8.45 -13.02
C THR A 103 -10.57 -9.30 -12.18
N VAL A 104 -11.69 -8.72 -11.78
CA VAL A 104 -12.80 -9.44 -11.16
C VAL A 104 -13.80 -9.78 -12.24
N LYS A 105 -14.21 -11.04 -12.30
CA LYS A 105 -15.25 -11.51 -13.23
C LYS A 105 -16.33 -12.25 -12.49
N LEU A 106 -17.58 -11.93 -12.83
CA LEU A 106 -18.76 -12.67 -12.46
C LEU A 106 -19.17 -13.55 -13.65
N ASN A 107 -19.29 -14.84 -13.47
CA ASN A 107 -19.76 -15.72 -14.54
C ASN A 107 -21.21 -15.37 -14.92
N PRO A 108 -21.53 -15.33 -16.24
CA PRO A 108 -22.88 -15.02 -16.71
C PRO A 108 -23.94 -15.91 -16.07
N ILE A 109 -25.07 -15.32 -15.72
CA ILE A 109 -26.25 -16.03 -15.20
C ILE A 109 -27.28 -16.14 -16.30
N ASN A 110 -27.87 -17.32 -16.46
CA ASN A 110 -28.86 -17.53 -17.52
C ASN A 110 -30.05 -16.57 -17.38
N GLY A 111 -30.30 -15.82 -18.47
CA GLY A 111 -31.34 -14.79 -18.55
C GLY A 111 -30.89 -13.38 -18.21
N GLU A 112 -29.63 -13.18 -17.89
CA GLU A 112 -28.99 -11.87 -17.70
C GLU A 112 -28.94 -11.11 -19.03
N GLN A 113 -29.25 -9.81 -19.00
CA GLN A 113 -29.33 -9.01 -20.22
C GLN A 113 -28.07 -8.21 -20.51
N ASN A 114 -27.33 -7.78 -19.49
CA ASN A 114 -26.09 -7.05 -19.66
C ASN A 114 -24.92 -7.87 -19.08
N LEU A 115 -23.97 -8.22 -19.93
CA LEU A 115 -22.77 -8.97 -19.53
C LEU A 115 -21.52 -8.08 -19.43
N ALA A 116 -21.60 -6.83 -19.89
CA ALA A 116 -20.44 -5.93 -19.91
C ALA A 116 -20.05 -5.47 -18.48
N ASN A 117 -21.04 -5.40 -17.56
CA ASN A 117 -20.87 -4.99 -16.18
C ASN A 117 -20.46 -6.14 -15.24
N ASN A 118 -20.24 -7.34 -15.78
CA ASN A 118 -19.76 -8.52 -15.07
C ASN A 118 -18.24 -8.56 -14.93
N THR A 119 -17.54 -7.53 -15.39
CA THR A 119 -16.08 -7.45 -15.31
C THR A 119 -15.68 -6.10 -14.74
N PHE A 120 -14.74 -6.12 -13.79
CA PHE A 120 -14.17 -4.93 -13.18
C PHE A 120 -12.66 -5.06 -13.13
N HIS A 121 -11.95 -3.98 -13.44
CA HIS A 121 -10.49 -3.93 -13.38
C HIS A 121 -10.03 -2.98 -12.28
N PHE A 122 -9.03 -3.40 -11.53
CA PHE A 122 -8.35 -2.54 -10.56
C PHE A 122 -6.84 -2.81 -10.57
N TYR A 123 -6.10 -1.90 -10.00
CA TYR A 123 -4.64 -1.90 -10.02
C TYR A 123 -4.12 -1.76 -8.61
N VAL A 124 -3.04 -2.49 -8.31
CA VAL A 124 -2.34 -2.40 -7.03
C VAL A 124 -0.85 -2.28 -7.31
N ASN A 125 -0.22 -1.25 -6.76
CA ASN A 125 1.22 -1.10 -6.82
C ASN A 125 1.88 -1.86 -5.67
N VAL A 126 2.54 -2.96 -5.99
CA VAL A 126 3.25 -3.77 -5.00
C VAL A 126 4.68 -3.26 -4.86
N LEU A 127 4.98 -2.68 -3.71
CA LEU A 127 6.32 -2.23 -3.37
C LEU A 127 7.18 -3.40 -2.89
N ALA A 128 8.50 -3.30 -3.09
CA ALA A 128 9.44 -4.18 -2.40
C ALA A 128 9.28 -4.03 -0.87
N ASN A 129 9.78 -5.00 -0.11
CA ASN A 129 9.68 -5.00 1.35
C ASN A 129 10.11 -3.65 1.94
N LYS A 130 9.49 -3.30 3.08
CA LYS A 130 9.83 -2.08 3.82
C LYS A 130 11.34 -1.93 3.97
N GLN A 131 11.83 -0.71 3.74
CA GLN A 131 13.24 -0.40 3.98
C GLN A 131 13.48 -0.38 5.48
N LYS A 132 14.34 -1.28 5.97
CA LYS A 132 14.68 -1.35 7.40
C LYS A 132 15.77 -0.34 7.70
N ILE A 133 15.47 0.55 8.64
CA ILE A 133 16.37 1.60 9.09
C ILE A 133 16.78 1.30 10.52
N LEU A 134 18.08 1.32 10.79
CA LEU A 134 18.60 1.25 12.14
C LEU A 134 18.97 2.66 12.62
N LEU A 135 18.30 3.15 13.65
CA LEU A 135 18.68 4.36 14.39
C LEU A 135 19.48 3.91 15.63
N TYR A 136 20.77 4.15 15.58
CA TYR A 136 21.68 3.77 16.64
C TYR A 136 22.22 5.02 17.36
N ALA A 137 22.00 5.11 18.65
CA ALA A 137 22.32 6.28 19.44
C ALA A 137 23.26 5.95 20.61
N ASN A 138 24.14 6.90 20.93
CA ASN A 138 25.04 6.81 22.08
C ASN A 138 24.30 6.86 23.43
N ALA A 139 23.23 7.66 23.49
CA ALA A 139 22.43 7.84 24.70
C ALA A 139 20.99 8.24 24.34
N ALA A 140 20.08 8.15 25.30
CA ALA A 140 18.73 8.66 25.15
C ALA A 140 18.74 10.17 24.90
N HIS A 141 18.01 10.63 23.86
CA HIS A 141 17.92 12.03 23.49
C HIS A 141 16.53 12.37 22.94
N PRO A 142 15.97 13.57 23.19
CA PRO A 142 14.66 13.97 22.66
C PRO A 142 14.56 13.85 21.14
N ASP A 143 15.63 14.13 20.40
CA ASP A 143 15.66 14.02 18.94
C ASP A 143 15.31 12.63 18.42
N LEU A 144 15.65 11.57 19.20
CA LEU A 144 15.33 10.20 18.81
C LEU A 144 13.82 9.97 18.68
N ALA A 145 13.02 10.59 19.55
CA ALA A 145 11.58 10.53 19.47
C ALA A 145 11.05 11.26 18.22
N ALA A 146 11.62 12.43 17.91
CA ALA A 146 11.26 13.19 16.72
C ALA A 146 11.59 12.42 15.44
N PHE A 147 12.82 11.93 15.29
CA PHE A 147 13.24 11.10 14.15
C PHE A 147 12.37 9.84 14.03
N SER A 148 12.12 9.16 15.15
CA SER A 148 11.28 7.96 15.16
C SER A 148 9.86 8.25 14.68
N SER A 149 9.26 9.36 15.09
CA SER A 149 7.90 9.72 14.68
C SER A 149 7.84 10.04 13.18
N ILE A 150 8.81 10.77 12.65
CA ILE A 150 8.88 11.13 11.22
C ILE A 150 9.08 9.88 10.36
N ILE A 151 10.03 9.00 10.72
CA ILE A 151 10.32 7.80 9.94
C ILE A 151 9.14 6.83 9.98
N LYS A 152 8.53 6.62 11.15
CA LYS A 152 7.37 5.72 11.32
C LYS A 152 6.09 6.25 10.67
N ALA A 153 5.99 7.54 10.40
CA ALA A 153 4.86 8.13 9.66
C ALA A 153 4.83 7.67 8.19
N ASN A 154 5.96 7.19 7.65
CA ASN A 154 6.03 6.64 6.31
C ASN A 154 5.97 5.11 6.35
N GLU A 155 4.92 4.54 5.78
CA GLU A 155 4.67 3.09 5.76
C GLU A 155 5.74 2.29 4.99
N GLN A 156 6.57 2.95 4.17
CA GLN A 156 7.67 2.32 3.42
C GLN A 156 8.88 1.99 4.30
N TYR A 157 8.93 2.50 5.53
CA TYR A 157 10.06 2.29 6.43
C TYR A 157 9.69 1.45 7.65
N GLU A 158 10.63 0.63 8.09
CA GLU A 158 10.61 -0.11 9.35
C GLU A 158 11.79 0.36 10.19
N LEU A 159 11.53 1.04 11.30
CA LEU A 159 12.56 1.61 12.16
C LEU A 159 12.83 0.71 13.37
N THR A 160 14.08 0.33 13.53
CA THR A 160 14.62 -0.23 14.77
C THR A 160 15.49 0.83 15.46
N THR A 161 15.27 1.08 16.74
CA THR A 161 16.08 2.02 17.52
C THR A 161 16.85 1.25 18.59
N LEU A 162 18.16 1.43 18.63
CA LEU A 162 19.05 0.89 19.67
C LEU A 162 19.77 2.06 20.34
N ILE A 163 19.88 1.98 21.66
CA ILE A 163 20.54 3.00 22.49
C ILE A 163 21.56 2.29 23.36
N ASP A 164 22.84 2.53 23.09
CA ASP A 164 23.96 1.93 23.82
C ASP A 164 23.89 0.39 23.95
N GLU A 165 23.34 -0.26 22.94
CA GLU A 165 23.21 -1.71 22.86
C GLU A 165 24.13 -2.26 21.77
N GLU A 166 24.69 -3.45 21.98
CA GLU A 166 25.46 -4.12 20.94
C GLU A 166 24.55 -4.75 19.89
N ILE A 167 24.92 -4.61 18.62
CA ILE A 167 24.26 -5.30 17.51
C ILE A 167 25.19 -6.36 16.91
N ALA A 168 24.66 -7.56 16.73
CA ALA A 168 25.44 -8.61 16.10
C ALA A 168 25.63 -8.33 14.59
N PRO A 169 26.81 -8.64 14.01
CA PRO A 169 27.11 -8.42 12.60
C PRO A 169 26.05 -8.95 11.63
N LYS A 170 25.55 -10.16 11.90
CA LYS A 170 24.51 -10.83 11.10
C LYS A 170 23.18 -10.08 11.08
N ASP A 171 22.91 -9.29 12.12
CA ASP A 171 21.68 -8.53 12.24
C ASP A 171 21.78 -7.18 11.52
N LEU A 172 22.99 -6.63 11.40
CA LEU A 172 23.24 -5.40 10.65
C LEU A 172 22.91 -5.56 9.14
N ALA A 173 23.15 -6.72 8.57
CA ALA A 173 22.87 -7.01 7.16
C ALA A 173 21.38 -6.89 6.78
N LYS A 174 20.48 -6.84 7.75
CA LYS A 174 19.03 -6.68 7.52
C LYS A 174 18.62 -5.25 7.20
N PHE A 175 19.49 -4.26 7.50
CA PHE A 175 19.19 -2.84 7.36
C PHE A 175 19.70 -2.26 6.05
N GLN A 176 18.94 -1.35 5.45
CA GLN A 176 19.26 -0.63 4.23
C GLN A 176 19.81 0.78 4.49
N LEU A 177 19.65 1.28 5.73
CA LEU A 177 20.19 2.57 6.18
C LEU A 177 20.55 2.48 7.66
N LEU A 178 21.70 3.02 8.01
CA LEU A 178 22.16 3.20 9.39
C LEU A 178 22.14 4.71 9.71
N ILE A 179 21.40 5.11 10.73
CA ILE A 179 21.40 6.47 11.26
C ILE A 179 22.17 6.43 12.59
N LEU A 180 23.28 7.16 12.67
CA LEU A 180 24.10 7.27 13.85
C LEU A 180 23.85 8.61 14.54
N HIS A 181 23.25 8.57 15.73
CA HIS A 181 22.97 9.75 16.52
C HIS A 181 24.08 9.95 17.57
N GLN A 182 24.87 11.02 17.39
CA GLN A 182 26.01 11.38 18.22
C GLN A 182 27.07 10.26 18.36
N LEU A 183 27.21 9.45 17.31
CA LEU A 183 28.21 8.40 17.19
C LEU A 183 29.06 8.63 15.91
N PRO A 184 30.34 8.20 15.93
CA PRO A 184 31.12 7.70 17.08
C PRO A 184 31.29 8.75 18.15
N SER A 185 31.37 8.31 19.40
CA SER A 185 31.60 9.18 20.56
C SER A 185 32.92 8.82 21.25
N GLY A 186 33.32 9.65 22.23
CA GLY A 186 34.52 9.37 23.01
C GLY A 186 34.44 8.06 23.84
N ASN A 187 33.24 7.65 24.25
CA ASN A 187 33.00 6.43 25.04
C ASN A 187 32.62 5.24 24.15
N ASN A 188 32.06 5.48 22.97
CA ASN A 188 31.66 4.46 22.00
C ASN A 188 32.17 4.83 20.61
N ALA A 189 33.32 4.29 20.24
CA ALA A 189 33.93 4.56 18.95
C ALA A 189 33.21 3.89 17.78
N SER A 190 32.35 2.91 18.03
CA SER A 190 31.54 2.17 17.04
C SER A 190 32.35 1.64 15.85
N PHE A 191 33.66 1.39 15.99
CA PHE A 191 34.54 1.02 14.89
C PHE A 191 34.12 -0.28 14.22
N ASP A 192 33.72 -1.28 14.99
CA ASP A 192 33.28 -2.57 14.44
C ASP A 192 31.99 -2.41 13.65
N LEU A 193 31.04 -1.64 14.14
CA LEU A 193 29.80 -1.31 13.45
C LEU A 193 30.06 -0.58 12.13
N LEU A 194 30.93 0.43 12.14
CA LEU A 194 31.29 1.20 10.97
C LEU A 194 32.01 0.35 9.91
N THR A 195 32.95 -0.50 10.36
CA THR A 195 33.68 -1.41 9.49
C THR A 195 32.74 -2.40 8.81
N GLN A 196 31.81 -2.96 9.54
CA GLN A 196 30.81 -3.90 9.02
C GLN A 196 29.81 -3.22 8.09
N ALA A 197 29.29 -2.04 8.46
CA ALA A 197 28.37 -1.28 7.60
C ALA A 197 29.03 -0.95 6.26
N LYS A 198 30.32 -0.59 6.27
CA LYS A 198 31.11 -0.36 5.05
C LYS A 198 31.31 -1.63 4.23
N ALA A 199 31.63 -2.75 4.86
CA ALA A 199 31.79 -4.04 4.18
C ALA A 199 30.47 -4.52 3.53
N LEU A 200 29.33 -4.20 4.13
CA LEU A 200 28.00 -4.51 3.63
C LEU A 200 27.43 -3.44 2.67
N ASN A 201 28.18 -2.37 2.38
CA ASN A 201 27.74 -1.22 1.60
C ASN A 201 26.44 -0.58 2.13
N ILE A 202 26.23 -0.57 3.45
CA ILE A 202 25.08 0.09 4.06
C ILE A 202 25.38 1.59 4.14
N PRO A 203 24.57 2.47 3.55
CA PRO A 203 24.71 3.92 3.68
C PRO A 203 24.54 4.35 5.13
N ILE A 204 25.35 5.33 5.55
CA ILE A 204 25.32 5.85 6.93
C ILE A 204 24.95 7.32 6.91
N PHE A 205 23.95 7.68 7.72
CA PHE A 205 23.56 9.05 7.98
C PHE A 205 23.98 9.44 9.39
N TYR A 206 24.83 10.48 9.50
CA TYR A 206 25.34 10.95 10.79
C TYR A 206 24.53 12.15 11.29
N ILE A 207 24.05 12.06 12.52
CA ILE A 207 23.51 13.18 13.29
C ILE A 207 24.57 13.59 14.30
N VAL A 208 25.26 14.66 13.98
CA VAL A 208 26.39 15.19 14.76
C VAL A 208 25.86 16.04 15.92
N GLY A 209 26.44 15.85 17.09
CA GLY A 209 26.09 16.62 18.28
C GLY A 209 27.27 16.72 19.26
N PRO A 210 27.07 17.26 20.47
CA PRO A 210 28.16 17.55 21.43
C PRO A 210 28.99 16.33 21.82
N GLN A 211 28.45 15.13 21.72
CA GLN A 211 29.17 13.90 22.10
C GLN A 211 29.90 13.25 20.92
N THR A 212 29.72 13.77 19.69
CA THR A 212 30.32 13.18 18.49
C THR A 212 31.83 13.46 18.42
N TYR A 213 32.62 12.40 18.22
CA TYR A 213 34.04 12.54 17.94
C TYR A 213 34.30 12.74 16.46
N ILE A 214 34.38 14.02 16.04
CA ILE A 214 34.45 14.43 14.62
C ILE A 214 35.65 13.85 13.90
N GLY A 215 36.78 13.61 14.57
CA GLY A 215 37.98 13.03 13.97
C GLY A 215 37.75 11.66 13.31
N THR A 216 36.82 10.86 13.82
CA THR A 216 36.49 9.54 13.25
C THR A 216 35.50 9.65 12.10
N VAL A 217 34.57 10.62 12.13
CA VAL A 217 33.59 10.84 11.07
C VAL A 217 34.29 11.24 9.76
N SER A 218 35.37 12.02 9.84
CA SER A 218 36.15 12.46 8.67
C SER A 218 36.82 11.34 7.91
N TYR A 219 37.06 10.19 8.52
CA TYR A 219 37.70 9.02 7.90
C TYR A 219 36.74 8.14 7.09
N THR A 220 35.43 8.31 7.23
CA THR A 220 34.44 7.34 6.71
C THR A 220 33.69 7.78 5.46
N GLY A 221 33.84 9.00 4.97
CA GLY A 221 33.16 9.42 3.74
C GLY A 221 33.07 10.93 3.52
N SER A 222 32.61 11.31 2.34
CA SER A 222 32.22 12.69 2.01
C SER A 222 30.93 13.07 2.73
N TYR A 223 30.94 14.14 3.49
CA TYR A 223 29.77 14.72 4.17
C TYR A 223 29.43 16.10 3.62
N SER A 224 28.15 16.40 3.55
CA SER A 224 27.70 17.78 3.36
C SER A 224 27.35 18.36 4.74
N THR A 225 28.01 19.46 5.12
CA THR A 225 27.67 20.19 6.34
C THR A 225 26.46 21.07 6.09
N ALA A 226 25.37 20.83 6.80
CA ALA A 226 24.32 21.81 6.96
C ALA A 226 24.66 22.65 8.20
N THR A 227 25.06 23.91 7.98
CA THR A 227 25.22 24.87 9.09
C THR A 227 23.81 25.36 9.46
N ALA A 228 23.34 25.02 10.65
CA ALA A 228 22.16 25.65 11.19
C ALA A 228 22.50 27.11 11.54
N LEU A 229 21.68 28.04 11.02
CA LEU A 229 21.67 29.45 11.39
C LEU A 229 21.04 29.63 12.75
#